data_0ec1607ec8e848b4fef6a149c83e40d0
#
_entry.id   0ec1607ec8e848b4fef6a149c83e40d0
#
_cell.length_a   1.000
_cell.length_b   1.000
_cell.length_c   1.000
_cell.angle_alpha   90.00
_cell.angle_beta   90.00
_cell.angle_gamma   90.00
#
_symmetry.space_group_name_H-M   'P 1'
#
loop_
_entity.id
_entity.type
_entity.pdbx_description
1 polymer ?
#
loop_
_entity_poly.entity_id
_entity_poly.type
_entity_poly.pdbx_seq_one_letter_code
_entity_poly.pdbx_strand_id
1 'polypeptide(L)'
;AMQSIGDNSYVKNMLDQVYTQQQSITDMNSSSQILKESIGNISDAMGEIRDNTHDMLQVSQSSAANMNDSITVVNESSQKIADINNQVNAFHEKINKIGEIVDIVKKVASQSNLLALNASIEAARAGEAGKGFAVVADQVRQLSSNTSESAEDIVKYVNELKQDIEVLANSMNETTVKLSEGNEKVEISLRDIERMNEQMVAINASVESIFNDIDRQSETTTEFTNQVQTIADSYGMLTKECTETGTHIFKIGRYIDTCRSDMFREAGKVTTQDMLKIFEIDHFIVMWRVYNNVADFERLKITQLNNQDSCKLGKWMHAQTDPKITGSQEFKKLDSAHRLVHKYACDSWMAKDKGDATAAIAAFEKCREAYGEFKKAIGEMRSYMRTIGYTDETKIVIFR
;
A
#
# COMPACT_ATOMS: atom_id res chain seq x y z
N ALA A 1 -47.98 -3.18 32.27
CA ALA A 1 -46.69 -3.31 32.99
C ALA A 1 -45.96 -4.60 32.62
N MET A 2 -46.53 -5.80 32.72
CA MET A 2 -45.85 -7.04 32.34
C MET A 2 -45.51 -7.12 30.85
N GLN A 3 -46.37 -6.63 29.95
CA GLN A 3 -46.08 -6.55 28.50
C GLN A 3 -44.91 -5.62 28.20
N SER A 4 -44.80 -4.52 28.94
CA SER A 4 -43.68 -3.53 28.78
C SER A 4 -42.34 -4.07 29.31
N ILE A 5 -42.38 -4.96 30.32
CA ILE A 5 -41.16 -5.61 30.86
C ILE A 5 -40.74 -6.78 29.95
N GLY A 6 -41.68 -7.37 29.21
CA GLY A 6 -41.40 -8.45 28.25
C GLY A 6 -40.86 -8.02 26.91
N ASP A 7 -40.89 -6.73 26.61
CA ASP A 7 -40.25 -6.20 25.39
C ASP A 7 -38.76 -5.98 25.65
N ASN A 8 -38.09 -7.06 26.06
CA ASN A 8 -36.65 -7.09 26.35
C ASN A 8 -35.76 -6.96 25.13
N SER A 9 -36.33 -6.62 23.94
CA SER A 9 -35.57 -6.37 22.75
C SER A 9 -34.54 -5.26 22.95
N TYR A 10 -34.84 -4.27 23.79
CA TYR A 10 -33.91 -3.18 24.09
C TYR A 10 -32.65 -3.66 24.82
N VAL A 11 -32.81 -4.50 25.89
CA VAL A 11 -31.66 -5.03 26.65
C VAL A 11 -30.82 -5.98 25.79
N LYS A 12 -31.45 -6.80 24.95
CA LYS A 12 -30.78 -7.68 24.01
C LYS A 12 -30.01 -6.87 22.97
N ASN A 13 -30.66 -5.89 22.34
CA ASN A 13 -30.01 -5.02 21.35
C ASN A 13 -28.84 -4.24 21.98
N MET A 14 -28.98 -3.83 23.20
CA MET A 14 -27.92 -3.15 23.95
C MET A 14 -26.73 -4.08 24.19
N LEU A 15 -26.95 -5.33 24.58
CA LEU A 15 -25.89 -6.34 24.75
C LEU A 15 -25.25 -6.71 23.41
N ASP A 16 -26.03 -6.89 22.36
CA ASP A 16 -25.51 -7.18 21.02
C ASP A 16 -24.63 -6.03 20.49
N GLN A 17 -25.04 -4.78 20.72
CA GLN A 17 -24.21 -3.60 20.40
C GLN A 17 -22.93 -3.58 21.25
N VAL A 18 -23.04 -3.94 22.53
CA VAL A 18 -21.91 -4.10 23.43
C VAL A 18 -20.91 -5.10 22.85
N TYR A 19 -21.29 -6.28 22.45
CA TYR A 19 -20.38 -7.27 21.84
C TYR A 19 -19.75 -6.80 20.53
N THR A 20 -20.52 -6.16 19.65
CA THR A 20 -20.01 -5.62 18.39
C THR A 20 -18.95 -4.55 18.62
N GLN A 21 -19.15 -3.71 19.62
CA GLN A 21 -18.24 -2.63 19.95
C GLN A 21 -16.94 -3.16 20.56
N GLN A 22 -16.99 -4.25 21.32
CA GLN A 22 -15.80 -4.92 21.85
C GLN A 22 -14.89 -5.43 20.72
N GLN A 23 -15.47 -5.99 19.67
CA GLN A 23 -14.72 -6.39 18.50
C GLN A 23 -14.05 -5.18 17.82
N SER A 24 -14.79 -4.07 17.66
CA SER A 24 -14.26 -2.84 17.11
C SER A 24 -13.07 -2.27 17.89
N ILE A 25 -13.11 -2.35 19.23
CA ILE A 25 -11.99 -1.94 20.10
C ILE A 25 -10.77 -2.83 19.87
N THR A 26 -10.95 -4.13 19.70
CA THR A 26 -9.87 -5.06 19.39
C THR A 26 -9.23 -4.75 18.04
N ASP A 27 -10.05 -4.46 17.03
CA ASP A 27 -9.58 -4.08 15.68
C ASP A 27 -8.85 -2.73 15.68
N MET A 28 -9.33 -1.76 16.48
CA MET A 28 -8.67 -0.46 16.69
C MET A 28 -7.30 -0.62 17.36
N ASN A 29 -7.16 -1.48 18.36
CA ASN A 29 -5.89 -1.78 19.00
C ASN A 29 -4.90 -2.42 18.01
N SER A 30 -5.35 -3.37 17.21
CA SER A 30 -4.54 -3.99 16.16
C SER A 30 -4.09 -2.96 15.11
N SER A 31 -4.99 -2.07 14.69
CA SER A 31 -4.69 -0.98 13.76
C SER A 31 -3.68 0.00 14.33
N SER A 32 -3.78 0.33 15.61
CA SER A 32 -2.83 1.19 16.32
C SER A 32 -1.43 0.58 16.34
N GLN A 33 -1.32 -0.73 16.56
CA GLN A 33 -0.04 -1.43 16.54
C GLN A 33 0.60 -1.44 15.15
N ILE A 34 -0.20 -1.67 14.11
CA ILE A 34 0.26 -1.61 12.70
C ILE A 34 0.74 -0.19 12.34
N LEU A 35 0.01 0.84 12.78
CA LEU A 35 0.43 2.24 12.59
C LEU A 35 1.79 2.52 13.23
N LYS A 36 2.00 2.05 14.46
CA LYS A 36 3.26 2.22 15.19
C LYS A 36 4.44 1.57 14.48
N GLU A 37 4.24 0.37 13.95
CA GLU A 37 5.24 -0.35 13.15
C GLU A 37 5.53 0.37 11.82
N SER A 38 4.48 0.85 11.14
CA SER A 38 4.61 1.62 9.90
C SER A 38 5.40 2.91 10.09
N ILE A 39 5.16 3.63 11.19
CA ILE A 39 5.90 4.84 11.55
C ILE A 39 7.39 4.53 11.74
N GLY A 40 7.71 3.42 12.43
CA GLY A 40 9.09 2.95 12.60
C GLY A 40 9.76 2.65 11.26
N ASN A 41 9.09 1.90 10.39
CA ASN A 41 9.62 1.56 9.07
C ASN A 41 9.85 2.80 8.18
N ILE A 42 8.96 3.80 8.25
CA ILE A 42 9.14 5.07 7.53
C ILE A 42 10.35 5.83 8.08
N SER A 43 10.52 5.87 9.40
CA SER A 43 11.67 6.51 10.05
C SER A 43 13.00 5.89 9.59
N ASP A 44 13.08 4.57 9.57
CA ASP A 44 14.27 3.85 9.13
C ASP A 44 14.57 4.12 7.64
N ALA A 45 13.54 4.06 6.78
CA ALA A 45 13.69 4.36 5.37
C ALA A 45 14.15 5.82 5.12
N MET A 46 13.66 6.78 5.90
CA MET A 46 14.12 8.18 5.80
C MET A 46 15.55 8.34 6.26
N GLY A 47 15.98 7.58 7.27
CA GLY A 47 17.39 7.50 7.69
C GLY A 47 18.29 7.04 6.54
N GLU A 48 17.92 5.96 5.84
CA GLU A 48 18.66 5.46 4.68
C GLU A 48 18.69 6.47 3.52
N ILE A 49 17.58 7.16 3.25
CA ILE A 49 17.54 8.20 2.21
C ILE A 49 18.48 9.35 2.55
N ARG A 50 18.52 9.81 3.81
CA ARG A 50 19.41 10.85 4.26
C ARG A 50 20.87 10.46 4.05
N ASP A 51 21.26 9.25 4.46
CA ASP A 51 22.62 8.76 4.35
C ASP A 51 23.03 8.58 2.87
N ASN A 52 22.17 8.03 2.05
CA ASN A 52 22.38 7.93 0.60
C ASN A 52 22.51 9.31 -0.07
N THR A 53 21.72 10.30 0.35
CA THR A 53 21.82 11.67 -0.17
C THR A 53 23.14 12.33 0.22
N HIS A 54 23.64 12.07 1.44
CA HIS A 54 24.95 12.54 1.88
C HIS A 54 26.08 11.93 1.03
N ASP A 55 26.06 10.63 0.80
CA ASP A 55 27.04 9.94 -0.05
C ASP A 55 26.99 10.45 -1.48
N MET A 56 25.81 10.68 -2.03
CA MET A 56 25.66 11.25 -3.37
C MET A 56 26.22 12.67 -3.47
N LEU A 57 26.10 13.52 -2.45
CA LEU A 57 26.73 14.82 -2.39
C LEU A 57 28.26 14.71 -2.45
N GLN A 58 28.85 13.78 -1.71
CA GLN A 58 30.28 13.54 -1.71
C GLN A 58 30.80 13.05 -3.08
N VAL A 59 30.06 12.09 -3.69
CA VAL A 59 30.38 11.60 -5.05
C VAL A 59 30.26 12.72 -6.08
N SER A 60 29.23 13.56 -5.97
CA SER A 60 29.04 14.70 -6.84
C SER A 60 30.19 15.71 -6.75
N GLN A 61 30.63 16.06 -5.53
CA GLN A 61 31.78 16.95 -5.32
C GLN A 61 33.07 16.38 -5.93
N SER A 62 33.32 15.09 -5.73
CA SER A 62 34.46 14.40 -6.31
C SER A 62 34.39 14.39 -7.84
N SER A 63 33.20 14.18 -8.41
CA SER A 63 32.98 14.22 -9.86
C SER A 63 33.21 15.61 -10.44
N ALA A 64 32.78 16.67 -9.75
CA ALA A 64 33.05 18.05 -10.15
C ALA A 64 34.55 18.36 -10.17
N ALA A 65 35.31 17.91 -9.15
CA ALA A 65 36.77 18.04 -9.12
C ALA A 65 37.43 17.34 -10.31
N ASN A 66 37.05 16.09 -10.59
CA ASN A 66 37.58 15.32 -11.72
C ASN A 66 37.25 15.98 -13.07
N MET A 67 36.08 16.59 -13.24
CA MET A 67 35.72 17.33 -14.43
C MET A 67 36.56 18.59 -14.61
N ASN A 68 36.83 19.35 -13.53
CA ASN A 68 37.74 20.51 -13.57
C ASN A 68 39.18 20.12 -13.94
N ASP A 69 39.68 19.00 -13.41
CA ASP A 69 40.96 18.46 -13.83
C ASP A 69 40.97 18.09 -15.31
N SER A 70 39.85 17.50 -15.81
CA SER A 70 39.69 17.17 -17.22
C SER A 70 39.72 18.39 -18.11
N ILE A 71 39.09 19.52 -17.75
CA ILE A 71 39.17 20.79 -18.46
C ILE A 71 40.62 21.26 -18.51
N THR A 72 41.37 21.17 -17.43
CA THR A 72 42.79 21.56 -17.40
C THR A 72 43.60 20.75 -18.40
N VAL A 73 43.45 19.43 -18.43
CA VAL A 73 44.14 18.53 -19.37
C VAL A 73 43.75 18.82 -20.83
N VAL A 74 42.47 19.10 -21.10
CA VAL A 74 42.00 19.47 -22.44
C VAL A 74 42.63 20.79 -22.89
N ASN A 75 42.67 21.80 -22.03
CA ASN A 75 43.28 23.10 -22.31
C ASN A 75 44.79 22.99 -22.56
N GLU A 76 45.52 22.23 -21.75
CA GLU A 76 46.94 21.95 -21.97
C GLU A 76 47.16 21.22 -23.29
N SER A 77 46.32 20.27 -23.64
CA SER A 77 46.38 19.54 -24.92
C SER A 77 46.14 20.47 -26.10
N SER A 78 45.16 21.37 -25.98
CA SER A 78 44.86 22.39 -26.99
C SER A 78 46.08 23.31 -27.24
N GLN A 79 46.75 23.75 -26.18
CA GLN A 79 47.97 24.57 -26.28
C GLN A 79 49.08 23.79 -26.98
N LYS A 80 49.31 22.53 -26.63
CA LYS A 80 50.33 21.67 -27.27
C LYS A 80 50.03 21.50 -28.79
N ILE A 81 48.76 21.30 -29.15
CA ILE A 81 48.38 21.22 -30.58
C ILE A 81 48.68 22.54 -31.30
N ALA A 82 48.39 23.69 -30.70
CA ALA A 82 48.77 25.00 -31.26
C ALA A 82 50.26 25.15 -31.49
N ASP A 83 51.06 24.70 -30.49
CA ASP A 83 52.54 24.73 -30.60
C ASP A 83 53.04 23.81 -31.76
N ILE A 84 52.47 22.60 -31.86
CA ILE A 84 52.82 21.68 -32.97
C ILE A 84 52.42 22.30 -34.31
N ASN A 85 51.25 22.94 -34.42
CA ASN A 85 50.80 23.59 -35.65
C ASN A 85 51.78 24.69 -36.09
N ASN A 86 52.33 25.48 -35.15
CA ASN A 86 53.38 26.46 -35.42
C ASN A 86 54.67 25.79 -35.93
N GLN A 87 55.06 24.66 -35.38
CA GLN A 87 56.24 23.90 -35.83
C GLN A 87 56.03 23.31 -37.21
N VAL A 88 54.83 22.78 -37.54
CA VAL A 88 54.46 22.26 -38.86
C VAL A 88 54.56 23.37 -39.91
N ASN A 89 54.06 24.56 -39.61
CA ASN A 89 54.15 25.71 -40.51
C ASN A 89 55.61 26.11 -40.77
N ALA A 90 56.42 26.17 -39.71
CA ALA A 90 57.85 26.45 -39.82
C ALA A 90 58.62 25.36 -40.63
N PHE A 91 58.18 24.11 -40.50
CA PHE A 91 58.72 22.99 -41.27
C PHE A 91 58.34 23.08 -42.72
N HIS A 92 57.10 23.46 -43.08
CA HIS A 92 56.63 23.72 -44.44
C HIS A 92 57.48 24.80 -45.10
N GLU A 93 57.79 25.91 -44.44
CA GLU A 93 58.64 26.95 -44.96
C GLU A 93 60.08 26.44 -45.29
N LYS A 94 60.68 25.62 -44.46
CA LYS A 94 61.99 25.02 -44.67
C LYS A 94 61.99 24.09 -45.90
N ILE A 95 60.96 23.26 -46.05
CA ILE A 95 60.83 22.37 -47.19
C ILE A 95 60.70 23.19 -48.53
N ASN A 96 59.92 24.26 -48.47
CA ASN A 96 59.89 25.19 -49.67
C ASN A 96 61.24 25.72 -50.01
N LYS A 97 62.05 26.16 -49.02
CA LYS A 97 63.45 26.64 -49.28
C LYS A 97 64.33 25.52 -49.82
N ILE A 98 64.23 24.30 -49.39
CA ILE A 98 64.97 23.16 -49.93
C ILE A 98 64.59 22.98 -51.42
N GLY A 99 63.32 23.05 -51.75
CA GLY A 99 62.84 22.97 -53.11
C GLY A 99 63.49 24.03 -54.00
N GLU A 100 63.51 25.31 -53.57
CA GLU A 100 64.19 26.41 -54.29
C GLU A 100 65.69 26.14 -54.50
N ILE A 101 66.37 25.59 -53.45
CA ILE A 101 67.83 25.28 -53.56
C ILE A 101 68.03 24.15 -54.56
N VAL A 102 67.21 23.10 -54.54
CA VAL A 102 67.33 21.99 -55.50
C VAL A 102 67.05 22.43 -56.92
N ASP A 103 66.13 23.34 -57.13
CA ASP A 103 65.91 23.94 -58.47
C ASP A 103 67.13 24.73 -58.98
N ILE A 104 67.80 25.44 -58.10
CA ILE A 104 69.06 26.12 -58.42
C ILE A 104 70.13 25.09 -58.77
N VAL A 105 70.30 24.01 -58.01
CA VAL A 105 71.26 22.95 -58.28
C VAL A 105 71.03 22.32 -59.65
N LYS A 106 69.73 22.01 -59.93
CA LYS A 106 69.33 21.49 -61.27
C LYS A 106 69.69 22.42 -62.42
N LYS A 107 69.46 23.74 -62.24
CA LYS A 107 69.88 24.77 -63.24
C LYS A 107 71.36 24.79 -63.43
N VAL A 108 72.16 24.79 -62.34
CA VAL A 108 73.64 24.79 -62.44
C VAL A 108 74.13 23.49 -63.10
N ALA A 109 73.62 22.35 -62.75
CA ALA A 109 73.94 21.07 -63.39
C ALA A 109 73.63 21.10 -64.91
N SER A 110 72.47 21.60 -65.32
CA SER A 110 72.11 21.77 -66.75
C SER A 110 73.04 22.71 -67.48
N GLN A 111 73.40 23.85 -66.87
CA GLN A 111 74.37 24.78 -67.45
C GLN A 111 75.74 24.15 -67.56
N SER A 112 76.23 23.43 -66.53
CA SER A 112 77.50 22.74 -66.57
C SER A 112 77.55 21.64 -67.63
N ASN A 113 76.45 20.91 -67.84
CA ASN A 113 76.31 19.91 -68.88
C ASN A 113 76.45 20.55 -70.32
N LEU A 114 75.80 21.72 -70.54
CA LEU A 114 75.89 22.45 -71.74
C LEU A 114 77.34 23.03 -72.01
N LEU A 115 77.97 23.53 -70.94
CA LEU A 115 79.36 23.98 -71.00
C LEU A 115 80.34 22.84 -71.35
N ALA A 116 80.13 21.70 -70.65
CA ALA A 116 80.91 20.51 -70.90
C ALA A 116 80.75 19.96 -72.36
N LEU A 117 79.50 20.00 -72.85
CA LEU A 117 79.19 19.61 -74.25
C LEU A 117 79.92 20.52 -75.22
N ASN A 118 79.89 21.85 -75.02
CA ASN A 118 80.59 22.79 -75.86
C ASN A 118 82.11 22.60 -75.82
N ALA A 119 82.69 22.33 -74.62
CA ALA A 119 84.07 21.98 -74.41
C ALA A 119 84.46 20.68 -75.12
N SER A 120 83.66 19.65 -75.08
CA SER A 120 83.84 18.36 -75.79
C SER A 120 83.86 18.56 -77.31
N ILE A 121 82.98 19.44 -77.81
CA ILE A 121 82.93 19.76 -79.24
C ILE A 121 84.21 20.50 -79.67
N GLU A 122 84.69 21.50 -78.92
CA GLU A 122 85.88 22.24 -79.25
C GLU A 122 87.16 21.41 -79.05
N ALA A 123 87.22 20.52 -78.06
CA ALA A 123 88.26 19.55 -77.89
C ALA A 123 88.35 18.56 -79.09
N ALA A 124 87.20 18.10 -79.60
CA ALA A 124 87.15 17.27 -80.82
C ALA A 124 87.66 18.06 -82.10
N ARG A 125 87.39 19.36 -82.15
CA ARG A 125 87.83 20.25 -83.22
C ARG A 125 89.39 20.51 -83.26
N ALA A 126 90.03 20.43 -82.05
CA ALA A 126 91.46 20.55 -81.86
C ALA A 126 92.25 19.28 -82.20
N GLY A 127 91.62 18.20 -82.62
CA GLY A 127 92.24 16.96 -83.04
C GLY A 127 93.14 16.29 -82.00
N GLU A 128 94.35 15.84 -82.36
CA GLU A 128 95.27 15.16 -81.46
C GLU A 128 95.64 15.97 -80.17
N ALA A 129 95.75 17.29 -80.26
CA ALA A 129 96.05 18.16 -79.12
C ALA A 129 94.93 18.31 -78.12
N GLY A 130 93.71 18.03 -78.51
CA GLY A 130 92.54 18.14 -77.69
C GLY A 130 92.10 16.86 -76.93
N LYS A 131 92.73 15.70 -77.16
CA LYS A 131 92.30 14.41 -76.62
C LYS A 131 92.18 14.39 -75.08
N GLY A 132 93.14 14.95 -74.34
CA GLY A 132 93.05 15.05 -72.88
C GLY A 132 91.91 15.94 -72.35
N PHE A 133 91.67 17.04 -73.04
CA PHE A 133 90.56 17.97 -72.76
C PHE A 133 89.19 17.34 -73.06
N ALA A 134 89.09 16.54 -74.14
CA ALA A 134 87.87 15.81 -74.47
C ALA A 134 87.43 14.83 -73.38
N VAL A 135 88.38 14.08 -72.80
CA VAL A 135 88.09 13.16 -71.68
C VAL A 135 87.60 13.91 -70.45
N VAL A 136 88.25 15.03 -70.08
CA VAL A 136 87.82 15.84 -68.93
C VAL A 136 86.39 16.41 -69.15
N ALA A 137 86.15 16.96 -70.37
CA ALA A 137 84.83 17.47 -70.71
C ALA A 137 83.73 16.41 -70.68
N ASP A 138 84.01 15.20 -71.17
CA ASP A 138 83.02 14.10 -71.03
C ASP A 138 82.82 13.67 -69.62
N GLN A 139 83.84 13.64 -68.71
CA GLN A 139 83.68 13.39 -67.28
C GLN A 139 82.83 14.46 -66.60
N VAL A 140 83.06 15.76 -66.94
CA VAL A 140 82.23 16.88 -66.37
C VAL A 140 80.83 16.78 -66.91
N ARG A 141 80.66 16.41 -68.16
CA ARG A 141 79.31 16.20 -68.72
C ARG A 141 78.53 15.09 -67.97
N GLN A 142 79.16 13.94 -67.70
CA GLN A 142 78.58 12.82 -67.01
C GLN A 142 78.27 13.17 -65.56
N LEU A 143 79.20 13.86 -64.86
CA LEU A 143 78.99 14.35 -63.53
C LEU A 143 77.77 15.30 -63.43
N SER A 144 77.67 16.24 -64.42
CA SER A 144 76.55 17.16 -64.51
C SER A 144 75.21 16.45 -64.75
N SER A 145 75.20 15.40 -65.60
CA SER A 145 74.00 14.55 -65.83
C SER A 145 73.57 13.84 -64.55
N ASN A 146 74.52 13.20 -63.93
CA ASN A 146 74.22 12.48 -62.59
C ASN A 146 73.75 13.46 -61.54
N THR A 147 74.32 14.67 -61.47
CA THR A 147 73.87 15.72 -60.54
C THR A 147 72.45 16.17 -60.81
N SER A 148 72.08 16.33 -62.16
CA SER A 148 70.70 16.67 -62.51
C SER A 148 69.71 15.60 -62.22
N GLU A 149 70.06 14.32 -62.41
CA GLU A 149 69.20 13.16 -62.01
C GLU A 149 68.98 13.08 -60.54
N SER A 150 70.08 13.21 -59.76
CA SER A 150 70.01 13.26 -58.31
C SER A 150 69.13 14.40 -57.78
N ALA A 151 69.23 15.59 -58.43
CA ALA A 151 68.37 16.73 -58.08
C ALA A 151 66.89 16.46 -58.44
N GLU A 152 66.59 15.75 -59.51
CA GLU A 152 65.20 15.30 -59.83
C GLU A 152 64.64 14.38 -58.77
N ASP A 153 65.41 13.43 -58.26
CA ASP A 153 64.98 12.55 -57.19
C ASP A 153 64.71 13.31 -55.85
N ILE A 154 65.59 14.32 -55.57
CA ILE A 154 65.35 15.18 -54.40
C ILE A 154 64.05 15.97 -54.54
N VAL A 155 63.70 16.48 -55.75
CA VAL A 155 62.45 17.19 -56.05
C VAL A 155 61.23 16.25 -55.73
N LYS A 156 61.30 14.97 -56.06
CA LYS A 156 60.25 14.02 -55.75
C LYS A 156 60.07 13.91 -54.26
N TYR A 157 61.14 13.67 -53.50
CA TYR A 157 61.09 13.59 -52.02
C TYR A 157 60.60 14.87 -51.39
N VAL A 158 60.99 16.06 -51.91
CA VAL A 158 60.50 17.36 -51.41
C VAL A 158 58.97 17.47 -51.63
N ASN A 159 58.45 17.02 -52.79
CA ASN A 159 57.02 17.04 -53.08
C ASN A 159 56.26 16.05 -52.20
N GLU A 160 56.77 14.83 -51.92
CA GLU A 160 56.21 13.86 -50.96
C GLU A 160 56.16 14.47 -49.58
N LEU A 161 57.25 15.08 -49.06
CA LEU A 161 57.31 15.77 -47.80
C LEU A 161 56.29 16.93 -47.68
N LYS A 162 56.05 17.69 -48.74
CA LYS A 162 54.99 18.72 -48.76
C LYS A 162 53.63 18.13 -48.59
N GLN A 163 53.33 17.02 -49.24
CA GLN A 163 52.07 16.32 -49.15
C GLN A 163 51.87 15.76 -47.71
N ASP A 164 52.89 15.17 -47.09
CA ASP A 164 52.87 14.65 -45.70
C ASP A 164 52.61 15.78 -44.72
N ILE A 165 53.20 16.97 -44.94
CA ILE A 165 52.96 18.14 -44.08
C ILE A 165 51.52 18.63 -44.19
N GLU A 166 50.93 18.66 -45.40
CA GLU A 166 49.50 19.03 -45.55
C GLU A 166 48.57 18.05 -44.84
N VAL A 167 48.83 16.74 -44.92
CA VAL A 167 48.09 15.73 -44.21
C VAL A 167 48.22 15.94 -42.67
N LEU A 168 49.42 16.21 -42.19
CA LEU A 168 49.66 16.48 -40.77
C LEU A 168 48.93 17.75 -40.29
N ALA A 169 48.96 18.84 -41.05
CA ALA A 169 48.27 20.09 -40.74
C ALA A 169 46.74 19.88 -40.66
N ASN A 170 46.18 19.10 -41.58
CA ASN A 170 44.76 18.76 -41.56
C ASN A 170 44.39 17.92 -40.31
N SER A 171 45.22 16.92 -39.99
CA SER A 171 45.01 16.08 -38.77
C SER A 171 45.08 16.90 -37.47
N MET A 172 45.99 17.92 -37.42
CA MET A 172 46.05 18.83 -36.27
C MET A 172 44.80 19.68 -36.15
N ASN A 173 44.26 20.17 -37.27
CA ASN A 173 43.05 20.97 -37.30
C ASN A 173 41.83 20.14 -36.83
N GLU A 174 41.68 18.90 -37.32
CA GLU A 174 40.66 17.98 -36.84
C GLU A 174 40.75 17.70 -35.33
N THR A 175 41.98 17.52 -34.83
CA THR A 175 42.24 17.31 -33.40
C THR A 175 41.80 18.51 -32.55
N THR A 176 42.08 19.74 -33.04
CA THR A 176 41.66 20.98 -32.39
C THR A 176 40.12 21.05 -32.27
N VAL A 177 39.41 20.71 -33.32
CA VAL A 177 37.92 20.67 -33.30
C VAL A 177 37.42 19.66 -32.27
N LYS A 178 38.00 18.44 -32.26
CA LYS A 178 37.61 17.40 -31.31
C LYS A 178 37.89 17.79 -29.83
N LEU A 179 39.00 18.49 -29.59
CA LEU A 179 39.31 19.01 -28.21
C LEU A 179 38.30 20.09 -27.83
N SER A 180 37.87 20.96 -28.71
CA SER A 180 36.82 21.95 -28.44
C SER A 180 35.48 21.31 -28.15
N GLU A 181 35.06 20.32 -28.91
CA GLU A 181 33.85 19.54 -28.68
C GLU A 181 33.92 18.78 -27.33
N GLY A 182 35.09 18.25 -26.99
CA GLY A 182 35.36 17.59 -25.70
C GLY A 182 35.18 18.54 -24.54
N ASN A 183 35.72 19.75 -24.66
CA ASN A 183 35.61 20.79 -23.61
C ASN A 183 34.14 21.19 -23.36
N GLU A 184 33.38 21.41 -24.44
CA GLU A 184 31.93 21.71 -24.34
C GLU A 184 31.16 20.62 -23.59
N LYS A 185 31.46 19.34 -23.86
CA LYS A 185 30.85 18.22 -23.17
C LYS A 185 31.17 18.19 -21.68
N VAL A 186 32.41 18.50 -21.31
CA VAL A 186 32.82 18.58 -19.89
C VAL A 186 32.11 19.74 -19.18
N GLU A 187 31.95 20.90 -19.82
CA GLU A 187 31.20 22.03 -19.26
C GLU A 187 29.70 21.69 -19.06
N ILE A 188 29.09 20.95 -20.00
CA ILE A 188 27.72 20.45 -19.84
C ILE A 188 27.63 19.51 -18.60
N SER A 189 28.58 18.58 -18.48
CA SER A 189 28.64 17.66 -17.35
C SER A 189 28.79 18.39 -16.02
N LEU A 190 29.57 19.46 -15.93
CA LEU A 190 29.67 20.29 -14.73
C LEU A 190 28.33 20.94 -14.36
N ARG A 191 27.62 21.50 -15.31
CA ARG A 191 26.26 22.06 -15.07
C ARG A 191 25.28 21.01 -14.58
N ASP A 192 25.34 19.79 -15.13
CA ASP A 192 24.50 18.70 -14.67
C ASP A 192 24.84 18.27 -13.24
N ILE A 193 26.11 18.27 -12.85
CA ILE A 193 26.57 18.03 -11.48
C ILE A 193 26.08 19.13 -10.52
N GLU A 194 26.12 20.39 -10.90
CA GLU A 194 25.58 21.50 -10.10
C GLU A 194 24.07 21.33 -9.86
N ARG A 195 23.32 21.01 -10.91
CA ARG A 195 21.88 20.76 -10.80
C ARG A 195 21.58 19.56 -9.91
N MET A 196 22.41 18.50 -9.98
CA MET A 196 22.28 17.35 -9.11
C MET A 196 22.49 17.74 -7.63
N ASN A 197 23.47 18.59 -7.33
CA ASN A 197 23.71 19.10 -5.98
C ASN A 197 22.50 19.91 -5.44
N GLU A 198 21.89 20.77 -6.25
CA GLU A 198 20.69 21.50 -5.89
C GLU A 198 19.52 20.55 -5.55
N GLN A 199 19.37 19.51 -6.36
CA GLN A 199 18.34 18.48 -6.10
C GLN A 199 18.59 17.72 -4.80
N MET A 200 19.84 17.37 -4.46
CA MET A 200 20.18 16.73 -3.19
C MET A 200 19.90 17.61 -2.00
N VAL A 201 20.14 18.92 -2.09
CA VAL A 201 19.75 19.88 -1.03
C VAL A 201 18.23 19.90 -0.85
N ALA A 202 17.45 19.90 -1.92
CA ALA A 202 15.99 19.85 -1.87
C ALA A 202 15.47 18.53 -1.28
N ILE A 203 16.10 17.40 -1.60
CA ILE A 203 15.78 16.07 -1.02
C ILE A 203 16.03 16.10 0.49
N ASN A 204 17.19 16.61 0.94
CA ASN A 204 17.50 16.73 2.38
C ASN A 204 16.45 17.58 3.13
N ALA A 205 16.03 18.70 2.55
CA ALA A 205 14.98 19.52 3.15
C ALA A 205 13.63 18.77 3.23
N SER A 206 13.32 17.96 2.24
CA SER A 206 12.11 17.12 2.25
C SER A 206 12.21 16.00 3.30
N VAL A 207 13.36 15.37 3.45
CA VAL A 207 13.61 14.35 4.48
C VAL A 207 13.43 14.93 5.89
N GLU A 208 13.97 16.11 6.17
CA GLU A 208 13.78 16.80 7.44
C GLU A 208 12.29 17.11 7.72
N SER A 209 11.54 17.53 6.69
CA SER A 209 10.10 17.73 6.81
C SER A 209 9.35 16.44 7.15
N ILE A 210 9.75 15.32 6.53
CA ILE A 210 9.16 14.00 6.80
C ILE A 210 9.48 13.54 8.22
N PHE A 211 10.68 13.78 8.75
CA PHE A 211 11.01 13.47 10.16
C PHE A 211 10.09 14.23 11.13
N ASN A 212 9.83 15.52 10.88
CA ASN A 212 8.89 16.28 11.69
C ASN A 212 7.45 15.71 11.61
N ASP A 213 7.04 15.23 10.42
CA ASP A 213 5.72 14.58 10.26
C ASP A 213 5.67 13.21 10.97
N ILE A 214 6.76 12.44 10.98
CA ILE A 214 6.91 11.18 11.72
C ILE A 214 6.74 11.42 13.21
N ASP A 215 7.40 12.42 13.79
CA ASP A 215 7.29 12.76 15.21
C ASP A 215 5.85 13.10 15.57
N ARG A 216 5.20 13.96 14.78
CA ARG A 216 3.80 14.33 14.97
C ARG A 216 2.86 13.13 14.83
N GLN A 217 3.11 12.25 13.88
CA GLN A 217 2.31 11.04 13.67
C GLN A 217 2.49 10.04 14.81
N SER A 218 3.70 9.94 15.38
CA SER A 218 3.99 9.13 16.57
C SER A 218 3.23 9.63 17.80
N GLU A 219 3.22 10.95 18.02
CA GLU A 219 2.44 11.57 19.09
C GLU A 219 0.93 11.31 18.91
N THR A 220 0.40 11.56 17.72
CA THR A 220 -1.02 11.32 17.39
C THR A 220 -1.40 9.85 17.58
N THR A 221 -0.53 8.92 17.18
CA THR A 221 -0.78 7.47 17.35
C THR A 221 -0.78 7.08 18.83
N THR A 222 0.06 7.71 19.63
CA THR A 222 0.09 7.51 21.09
C THR A 222 -1.20 8.02 21.73
N GLU A 223 -1.66 9.21 21.37
CA GLU A 223 -2.94 9.76 21.83
C GLU A 223 -4.12 8.86 21.40
N PHE A 224 -4.12 8.40 20.15
CA PHE A 224 -5.14 7.48 19.65
C PHE A 224 -5.19 6.19 20.47
N THR A 225 -4.02 5.60 20.78
CA THR A 225 -3.94 4.39 21.62
C THR A 225 -4.52 4.63 23.01
N ASN A 226 -4.25 5.79 23.62
CA ASN A 226 -4.80 6.16 24.93
C ASN A 226 -6.33 6.37 24.86
N GLN A 227 -6.84 6.93 23.78
CA GLN A 227 -8.29 7.07 23.57
C GLN A 227 -8.96 5.70 23.41
N VAL A 228 -8.37 4.78 22.64
CA VAL A 228 -8.87 3.41 22.50
C VAL A 228 -8.91 2.69 23.84
N GLN A 229 -7.89 2.87 24.69
CA GLN A 229 -7.89 2.32 26.06
C GLN A 229 -9.03 2.93 26.91
N THR A 230 -9.24 4.24 26.84
CA THR A 230 -10.34 4.91 27.55
C THR A 230 -11.71 4.39 27.09
N ILE A 231 -11.87 4.16 25.79
CA ILE A 231 -13.08 3.55 25.24
C ILE A 231 -13.24 2.12 25.76
N ALA A 232 -12.17 1.32 25.81
CA ALA A 232 -12.20 -0.04 26.33
C ALA A 232 -12.63 -0.09 27.80
N ASP A 233 -12.12 0.82 28.64
CA ASP A 233 -12.47 0.90 30.05
C ASP A 233 -13.94 1.33 30.25
N SER A 234 -14.39 2.35 29.52
CA SER A 234 -15.79 2.81 29.52
C SER A 234 -16.74 1.72 29.07
N TYR A 235 -16.29 0.91 28.15
CA TYR A 235 -17.02 -0.22 27.61
C TYR A 235 -17.16 -1.37 28.62
N GLY A 236 -16.11 -1.65 29.39
CA GLY A 236 -16.16 -2.59 30.51
C GLY A 236 -17.21 -2.18 31.56
N MET A 237 -17.29 -0.87 31.87
CA MET A 237 -18.31 -0.31 32.76
C MET A 237 -19.72 -0.46 32.17
N LEU A 238 -19.89 -0.12 30.88
CA LEU A 238 -21.20 -0.23 30.20
C LEU A 238 -21.72 -1.68 30.22
N THR A 239 -20.84 -2.65 29.93
CA THR A 239 -21.17 -4.07 29.97
C THR A 239 -21.71 -4.48 31.36
N LYS A 240 -21.04 -4.02 32.43
CA LYS A 240 -21.44 -4.25 33.79
C LYS A 240 -22.82 -3.64 34.10
N GLU A 241 -23.02 -2.37 33.76
CA GLU A 241 -24.28 -1.66 33.97
C GLU A 241 -25.44 -2.28 33.19
N CYS A 242 -25.20 -2.71 31.93
CA CYS A 242 -26.21 -3.44 31.18
C CYS A 242 -26.61 -4.75 31.83
N THR A 243 -25.65 -5.51 32.35
CA THR A 243 -25.89 -6.77 33.06
C THR A 243 -26.65 -6.56 34.36
N GLU A 244 -26.25 -5.53 35.13
CA GLU A 244 -26.95 -5.15 36.37
C GLU A 244 -28.39 -4.69 36.08
N THR A 245 -28.56 -3.85 35.04
CA THR A 245 -29.90 -3.41 34.59
C THR A 245 -30.79 -4.59 34.20
N GLY A 246 -30.27 -5.53 33.42
CA GLY A 246 -30.96 -6.77 33.05
C GLY A 246 -31.37 -7.57 34.30
N THR A 247 -30.48 -7.68 35.29
CA THR A 247 -30.74 -8.34 36.56
C THR A 247 -31.84 -7.62 37.39
N HIS A 248 -31.84 -6.29 37.40
CA HIS A 248 -32.87 -5.51 38.06
C HIS A 248 -34.24 -5.68 37.40
N ILE A 249 -34.29 -5.61 36.05
CA ILE A 249 -35.53 -5.86 35.30
C ILE A 249 -36.07 -7.27 35.60
N PHE A 250 -35.19 -8.28 35.62
CA PHE A 250 -35.55 -9.62 36.02
C PHE A 250 -36.15 -9.68 37.43
N LYS A 251 -35.52 -9.06 38.45
CA LYS A 251 -36.03 -9.01 39.83
C LYS A 251 -37.39 -8.33 39.91
N ILE A 252 -37.59 -7.21 39.19
CA ILE A 252 -38.88 -6.50 39.13
C ILE A 252 -39.94 -7.41 38.51
N GLY A 253 -39.63 -8.10 37.39
CA GLY A 253 -40.53 -9.05 36.75
C GLY A 253 -40.92 -10.17 37.66
N ARG A 254 -40.01 -10.74 38.42
CA ARG A 254 -40.27 -11.77 39.47
C ARG A 254 -41.15 -11.26 40.57
N TYR A 255 -40.91 -10.04 41.05
CA TYR A 255 -41.74 -9.43 42.07
C TYR A 255 -43.17 -9.21 41.60
N ILE A 256 -43.38 -8.70 40.39
CA ILE A 256 -44.70 -8.51 39.78
C ILE A 256 -45.41 -9.87 39.62
N ASP A 257 -44.69 -10.93 39.20
CA ASP A 257 -45.25 -12.27 39.08
C ASP A 257 -45.72 -12.84 40.47
N THR A 258 -44.92 -12.61 41.48
CA THR A 258 -45.29 -13.00 42.87
C THR A 258 -46.54 -12.24 43.31
N CYS A 259 -46.59 -10.92 43.19
CA CYS A 259 -47.76 -10.10 43.48
C CYS A 259 -49.01 -10.58 42.75
N ARG A 260 -48.87 -10.87 41.46
CA ARG A 260 -49.95 -11.42 40.63
C ARG A 260 -50.44 -12.77 41.20
N SER A 261 -49.53 -13.69 41.55
CA SER A 261 -49.86 -15.00 42.10
C SER A 261 -50.61 -14.91 43.43
N ASP A 262 -50.15 -13.99 44.29
CA ASP A 262 -50.77 -13.76 45.59
C ASP A 262 -52.17 -13.15 45.47
N MET A 263 -52.33 -12.14 44.59
CA MET A 263 -53.65 -11.57 44.31
C MET A 263 -54.67 -12.61 43.79
N PHE A 264 -54.23 -13.54 42.94
CA PHE A 264 -55.12 -14.62 42.47
C PHE A 264 -55.44 -15.63 43.58
N ARG A 265 -54.53 -15.91 44.48
CA ARG A 265 -54.76 -16.77 45.63
C ARG A 265 -55.80 -16.17 46.56
N GLU A 266 -55.74 -14.87 46.80
CA GLU A 266 -56.70 -14.15 47.66
C GLU A 266 -58.08 -13.93 47.03
N ALA A 267 -58.11 -13.79 45.65
CA ALA A 267 -59.37 -13.54 44.95
C ALA A 267 -60.41 -14.65 45.09
N GLY A 268 -60.02 -15.90 45.36
CA GLY A 268 -60.84 -17.05 45.63
C GLY A 268 -61.77 -17.54 44.50
N LYS A 269 -62.23 -16.63 43.62
CA LYS A 269 -63.10 -16.92 42.45
C LYS A 269 -62.72 -16.05 41.25
N VAL A 270 -62.61 -16.63 40.05
CA VAL A 270 -62.39 -15.94 38.78
C VAL A 270 -63.37 -16.43 37.72
N THR A 271 -63.64 -15.61 36.72
CA THR A 271 -64.45 -16.00 35.57
C THR A 271 -63.61 -16.88 34.60
N THR A 272 -64.27 -17.61 33.68
CA THR A 272 -63.57 -18.35 32.62
C THR A 272 -62.74 -17.39 31.73
N GLN A 273 -63.27 -16.19 31.52
CA GLN A 273 -62.57 -15.16 30.75
C GLN A 273 -61.25 -14.70 31.42
N ASP A 274 -61.31 -14.47 32.73
CA ASP A 274 -60.12 -14.11 33.53
C ASP A 274 -59.12 -15.26 33.62
N MET A 275 -59.63 -16.50 33.74
CA MET A 275 -58.80 -17.68 33.77
C MET A 275 -57.99 -17.87 32.47
N LEU A 276 -58.64 -17.70 31.28
CA LEU A 276 -57.95 -17.76 30.01
C LEU A 276 -56.88 -16.65 29.88
N LYS A 277 -57.18 -15.46 30.42
CA LYS A 277 -56.20 -14.37 30.50
C LYS A 277 -55.03 -14.68 31.43
N ILE A 278 -55.27 -15.36 32.51
CA ILE A 278 -54.22 -15.86 33.42
C ILE A 278 -53.31 -16.83 32.67
N PHE A 279 -53.90 -17.77 31.91
CA PHE A 279 -53.12 -18.73 31.14
C PHE A 279 -52.26 -18.06 30.08
N GLU A 280 -52.77 -17.00 29.42
CA GLU A 280 -51.95 -16.18 28.50
C GLU A 280 -50.72 -15.60 29.19
N ILE A 281 -50.92 -15.03 30.39
CA ILE A 281 -49.82 -14.43 31.17
C ILE A 281 -48.87 -15.50 31.70
N ASP A 282 -49.35 -16.65 32.15
CA ASP A 282 -48.49 -17.75 32.64
C ASP A 282 -47.53 -18.21 31.51
N HIS A 283 -47.98 -18.31 30.25
CA HIS A 283 -47.13 -18.69 29.14
C HIS A 283 -46.22 -17.57 28.68
N PHE A 284 -46.61 -16.31 28.81
CA PHE A 284 -45.71 -15.19 28.68
C PHE A 284 -44.56 -15.27 29.69
N ILE A 285 -44.84 -15.61 30.93
CA ILE A 285 -43.81 -15.76 31.96
C ILE A 285 -42.86 -16.92 31.66
N VAL A 286 -43.36 -18.04 31.10
CA VAL A 286 -42.52 -19.15 30.66
C VAL A 286 -41.53 -18.66 29.59
N MET A 287 -42.02 -18.00 28.52
CA MET A 287 -41.19 -17.44 27.48
C MET A 287 -40.18 -16.44 28.04
N TRP A 288 -40.61 -15.51 28.91
CA TRP A 288 -39.75 -14.51 29.54
C TRP A 288 -38.65 -15.13 30.43
N ARG A 289 -38.94 -16.21 31.16
CA ARG A 289 -37.95 -16.94 31.95
C ARG A 289 -36.94 -17.67 31.08
N VAL A 290 -37.36 -18.22 29.94
CA VAL A 290 -36.45 -18.82 28.96
C VAL A 290 -35.51 -17.76 28.42
N TYR A 291 -36.01 -16.58 28.10
CA TYR A 291 -35.16 -15.44 27.73
C TYR A 291 -34.09 -15.12 28.79
N ASN A 292 -34.54 -14.96 30.03
CA ASN A 292 -33.61 -14.63 31.13
C ASN A 292 -32.57 -15.73 31.37
N ASN A 293 -32.92 -16.99 31.12
CA ASN A 293 -31.98 -18.11 31.19
C ASN A 293 -30.95 -18.07 30.04
N VAL A 294 -31.38 -17.72 28.85
CA VAL A 294 -30.48 -17.54 27.69
C VAL A 294 -29.54 -16.35 27.89
N ALA A 295 -30.06 -15.27 28.47
CA ALA A 295 -29.31 -14.04 28.75
C ALA A 295 -28.50 -14.08 30.07
N ASP A 296 -28.42 -15.24 30.75
CA ASP A 296 -27.72 -15.47 32.04
C ASP A 296 -28.23 -14.63 33.23
N PHE A 297 -29.43 -14.07 33.14
CA PHE A 297 -30.09 -13.37 34.28
C PHE A 297 -30.79 -14.31 35.23
N GLU A 298 -31.15 -15.53 34.81
CA GLU A 298 -31.78 -16.58 35.60
C GLU A 298 -31.16 -17.95 35.32
N ARG A 299 -30.90 -18.75 36.37
CA ARG A 299 -30.65 -20.19 36.22
C ARG A 299 -31.97 -20.95 36.31
N LEU A 300 -32.52 -21.31 35.17
CA LEU A 300 -33.79 -22.02 35.08
C LEU A 300 -33.55 -23.53 35.19
N LYS A 301 -34.38 -24.24 35.95
CA LYS A 301 -34.39 -25.70 35.96
C LYS A 301 -35.46 -26.20 34.98
N ILE A 302 -35.20 -27.30 34.27
CA ILE A 302 -36.16 -27.85 33.28
C ILE A 302 -37.54 -28.18 33.94
N THR A 303 -37.53 -28.61 35.20
CA THR A 303 -38.76 -28.88 35.99
C THR A 303 -39.64 -27.64 36.16
N GLN A 304 -39.12 -26.45 35.99
CA GLN A 304 -39.83 -25.18 36.12
C GLN A 304 -40.52 -24.75 34.80
N LEU A 305 -40.20 -25.41 33.68
CA LEU A 305 -40.84 -25.12 32.39
C LEU A 305 -42.18 -25.86 32.26
N ASN A 306 -42.47 -26.83 33.09
CA ASN A 306 -43.62 -27.71 33.02
C ASN A 306 -43.85 -28.28 31.59
N ASN A 307 -44.39 -29.48 31.50
CA ASN A 307 -44.87 -29.94 30.19
C ASN A 307 -46.28 -29.38 29.91
N GLN A 308 -46.68 -29.40 28.64
CA GLN A 308 -47.99 -28.88 28.21
C GLN A 308 -49.16 -29.50 28.96
N ASP A 309 -49.07 -30.75 29.42
CA ASP A 309 -50.17 -31.46 30.06
C ASP A 309 -50.24 -31.15 31.57
N SER A 310 -49.13 -30.80 32.19
CA SER A 310 -49.05 -30.52 33.65
C SER A 310 -49.21 -29.04 34.01
N CYS A 311 -49.12 -28.13 33.05
CA CYS A 311 -49.37 -26.70 33.28
C CYS A 311 -50.88 -26.44 33.56
N LYS A 312 -51.19 -25.25 34.09
CA LYS A 312 -52.59 -24.90 34.45
C LYS A 312 -53.54 -24.98 33.26
N LEU A 313 -53.10 -24.47 32.09
CA LEU A 313 -53.90 -24.55 30.88
C LEU A 313 -54.08 -26.00 30.41
N GLY A 314 -53.05 -26.81 30.40
CA GLY A 314 -53.13 -28.23 30.03
C GLY A 314 -54.10 -29.00 30.92
N LYS A 315 -54.00 -28.81 32.24
CA LYS A 315 -54.98 -29.39 33.18
C LYS A 315 -56.43 -28.94 32.90
N TRP A 316 -56.63 -27.65 32.65
CA TRP A 316 -57.95 -27.12 32.28
C TRP A 316 -58.46 -27.73 30.96
N MET A 317 -57.60 -27.87 29.96
CA MET A 317 -57.97 -28.46 28.64
C MET A 317 -58.40 -29.94 28.82
N HIS A 318 -57.64 -30.72 29.59
CA HIS A 318 -58.01 -32.11 29.87
C HIS A 318 -59.28 -32.27 30.72
N ALA A 319 -59.58 -31.29 31.55
CA ALA A 319 -60.80 -31.30 32.37
C ALA A 319 -62.07 -30.86 31.58
N GLN A 320 -61.95 -30.39 30.32
CA GLN A 320 -63.09 -29.97 29.56
C GLN A 320 -63.93 -31.16 29.03
N THR A 321 -65.16 -31.16 29.37
CA THR A 321 -66.15 -32.22 28.95
C THR A 321 -67.23 -31.68 28.04
N ASP A 322 -67.39 -30.34 27.90
CA ASP A 322 -68.39 -29.72 27.02
C ASP A 322 -68.00 -29.94 25.54
N PRO A 323 -68.82 -30.65 24.75
CA PRO A 323 -68.58 -30.89 23.34
C PRO A 323 -68.50 -29.60 22.52
N LYS A 324 -69.15 -28.51 22.94
CA LYS A 324 -69.06 -27.20 22.29
C LYS A 324 -67.65 -26.61 22.40
N ILE A 325 -66.96 -26.88 23.52
CA ILE A 325 -65.60 -26.43 23.74
C ILE A 325 -64.61 -27.37 23.04
N THR A 326 -64.62 -28.67 23.37
CA THR A 326 -63.64 -29.65 22.89
C THR A 326 -63.73 -29.92 21.39
N GLY A 327 -64.91 -29.76 20.80
CA GLY A 327 -65.13 -29.91 19.36
C GLY A 327 -64.76 -28.67 18.51
N SER A 328 -64.55 -27.50 19.14
CA SER A 328 -64.31 -26.25 18.43
C SER A 328 -62.94 -26.19 17.73
N GLN A 329 -62.89 -25.42 16.63
CA GLN A 329 -61.62 -25.19 15.96
C GLN A 329 -60.66 -24.35 16.84
N GLU A 330 -61.18 -23.41 17.58
CA GLU A 330 -60.50 -22.53 18.50
C GLU A 330 -59.76 -23.33 19.59
N PHE A 331 -60.39 -24.36 20.14
CA PHE A 331 -59.77 -25.25 21.14
C PHE A 331 -58.64 -26.05 20.55
N LYS A 332 -58.78 -26.59 19.32
CA LYS A 332 -57.73 -27.33 18.60
C LYS A 332 -56.52 -26.44 18.23
N LYS A 333 -56.81 -25.22 17.76
CA LYS A 333 -55.77 -24.24 17.51
C LYS A 333 -54.99 -23.86 18.78
N LEU A 334 -55.72 -23.63 19.85
CA LEU A 334 -55.12 -23.30 21.13
C LEU A 334 -54.22 -24.44 21.65
N ASP A 335 -54.67 -25.70 21.57
CA ASP A 335 -53.86 -26.86 21.97
C ASP A 335 -52.55 -26.94 21.15
N SER A 336 -52.66 -26.80 19.80
CA SER A 336 -51.51 -26.86 18.93
C SER A 336 -50.50 -25.78 19.23
N ALA A 337 -50.92 -24.53 19.38
CA ALA A 337 -50.05 -23.40 19.67
C ALA A 337 -49.42 -23.52 21.09
N HIS A 338 -50.22 -23.97 22.08
CA HIS A 338 -49.77 -24.23 23.42
C HIS A 338 -48.61 -25.24 23.50
N ARG A 339 -48.71 -26.37 22.78
CA ARG A 339 -47.66 -27.40 22.69
C ARG A 339 -46.39 -26.88 22.13
N LEU A 340 -46.46 -25.99 21.09
CA LEU A 340 -45.26 -25.40 20.50
C LEU A 340 -44.51 -24.47 21.46
N VAL A 341 -45.20 -23.68 22.28
CA VAL A 341 -44.57 -22.84 23.31
C VAL A 341 -43.72 -23.69 24.25
N HIS A 342 -44.31 -24.76 24.83
CA HIS A 342 -43.60 -25.64 25.73
C HIS A 342 -42.43 -26.37 25.04
N LYS A 343 -42.63 -26.86 23.81
CA LYS A 343 -41.58 -27.53 23.04
C LYS A 343 -40.37 -26.63 22.87
N TYR A 344 -40.56 -25.45 22.32
CA TYR A 344 -39.43 -24.56 22.02
C TYR A 344 -38.81 -23.94 23.28
N ALA A 345 -39.58 -23.79 24.37
CA ALA A 345 -39.03 -23.42 25.64
C ALA A 345 -38.06 -24.49 26.19
N CYS A 346 -38.43 -25.78 26.10
CA CYS A 346 -37.54 -26.88 26.45
C CYS A 346 -36.35 -27.02 25.52
N ASP A 347 -36.54 -26.88 24.21
CA ASP A 347 -35.45 -26.94 23.22
C ASP A 347 -34.39 -25.87 23.51
N SER A 348 -34.82 -24.62 23.80
CA SER A 348 -33.93 -23.52 24.17
C SER A 348 -33.16 -23.79 25.44
N TRP A 349 -33.86 -24.30 26.49
CA TRP A 349 -33.23 -24.67 27.73
C TRP A 349 -32.18 -25.77 27.57
N MET A 350 -32.51 -26.83 26.79
CA MET A 350 -31.61 -27.96 26.54
C MET A 350 -30.34 -27.53 25.76
N ALA A 351 -30.48 -26.62 24.78
CA ALA A 351 -29.34 -26.06 24.05
C ALA A 351 -28.44 -25.25 24.97
N LYS A 352 -29.01 -24.39 25.85
CA LYS A 352 -28.26 -23.61 26.83
C LYS A 352 -27.51 -24.50 27.84
N ASP A 353 -28.16 -25.54 28.31
CA ASP A 353 -27.57 -26.50 29.27
C ASP A 353 -26.38 -27.28 28.68
N LYS A 354 -26.38 -27.50 27.35
CA LYS A 354 -25.30 -28.10 26.60
C LYS A 354 -24.16 -27.10 26.23
N GLY A 355 -24.32 -25.82 26.59
CA GLY A 355 -23.38 -24.77 26.26
C GLY A 355 -23.48 -24.22 24.82
N ASP A 356 -24.49 -24.63 24.06
CA ASP A 356 -24.71 -24.12 22.69
C ASP A 356 -25.57 -22.85 22.72
N ALA A 357 -24.92 -21.72 22.90
CA ALA A 357 -25.56 -20.41 22.97
C ALA A 357 -26.32 -20.06 21.66
N THR A 358 -25.79 -20.41 20.51
CA THR A 358 -26.41 -20.11 19.21
C THR A 358 -27.69 -20.89 19.02
N ALA A 359 -27.67 -22.18 19.29
CA ALA A 359 -28.89 -23.01 19.24
C ALA A 359 -29.91 -22.59 20.29
N ALA A 360 -29.47 -22.19 21.49
CA ALA A 360 -30.37 -21.71 22.57
C ALA A 360 -31.11 -20.44 22.14
N ILE A 361 -30.42 -19.47 21.53
CA ILE A 361 -31.03 -18.25 20.99
C ILE A 361 -32.01 -18.59 19.85
N ALA A 362 -31.60 -19.42 18.92
CA ALA A 362 -32.45 -19.79 17.77
C ALA A 362 -33.74 -20.51 18.23
N ALA A 363 -33.65 -21.39 19.25
CA ALA A 363 -34.83 -22.05 19.83
C ALA A 363 -35.69 -21.07 20.61
N PHE A 364 -35.10 -20.09 21.31
CA PHE A 364 -35.83 -19.02 21.97
C PHE A 364 -36.64 -18.17 20.98
N GLU A 365 -36.08 -17.80 19.85
CA GLU A 365 -36.81 -17.02 18.82
C GLU A 365 -38.05 -17.81 18.35
N LYS A 366 -37.91 -19.12 18.11
CA LYS A 366 -39.04 -19.99 17.80
C LYS A 366 -40.09 -20.05 18.94
N CYS A 367 -39.63 -20.04 20.22
CA CYS A 367 -40.52 -19.96 21.37
C CYS A 367 -41.31 -18.64 21.40
N ARG A 368 -40.66 -17.54 21.04
CA ARG A 368 -41.28 -16.20 20.95
C ARG A 368 -42.34 -16.15 19.86
N GLU A 369 -42.05 -16.70 18.68
CA GLU A 369 -42.99 -16.80 17.59
C GLU A 369 -44.21 -17.68 17.99
N ALA A 370 -43.94 -18.85 18.57
CA ALA A 370 -44.96 -19.76 19.07
C ALA A 370 -45.86 -19.09 20.11
N TYR A 371 -45.29 -18.28 21.02
CA TYR A 371 -46.06 -17.48 21.96
C TYR A 371 -46.96 -16.44 21.26
N GLY A 372 -46.50 -15.82 20.18
CA GLY A 372 -47.30 -14.90 19.36
C GLY A 372 -48.57 -15.59 18.83
N GLU A 373 -48.43 -16.79 18.24
CA GLU A 373 -49.54 -17.61 17.75
C GLU A 373 -50.41 -18.10 18.90
N PHE A 374 -49.85 -18.50 20.03
CA PHE A 374 -50.59 -18.89 21.22
C PHE A 374 -51.43 -17.72 21.75
N LYS A 375 -50.88 -16.49 21.83
CA LYS A 375 -51.63 -15.30 22.28
C LYS A 375 -52.83 -15.02 21.36
N LYS A 376 -52.68 -15.21 20.07
CA LYS A 376 -53.77 -15.07 19.08
C LYS A 376 -54.84 -16.18 19.32
N ALA A 377 -54.41 -17.43 19.40
CA ALA A 377 -55.30 -18.57 19.59
C ALA A 377 -56.12 -18.50 20.89
N ILE A 378 -55.47 -18.07 22.01
CA ILE A 378 -56.20 -17.90 23.28
C ILE A 378 -57.19 -16.72 23.24
N GLY A 379 -56.84 -15.66 22.47
CA GLY A 379 -57.76 -14.56 22.21
C GLY A 379 -58.98 -14.99 21.41
N GLU A 380 -58.80 -15.80 20.34
CA GLU A 380 -59.86 -16.40 19.53
C GLU A 380 -60.74 -17.32 20.45
N MET A 381 -60.11 -18.15 21.26
CA MET A 381 -60.85 -19.02 22.23
C MET A 381 -61.65 -18.22 23.22
N ARG A 382 -61.15 -17.14 23.77
CA ARG A 382 -61.89 -16.24 24.68
C ARG A 382 -63.12 -15.64 23.99
N SER A 383 -62.96 -15.18 22.74
CA SER A 383 -64.06 -14.63 21.94
C SER A 383 -65.12 -15.70 21.68
N TYR A 384 -64.71 -16.90 21.26
CA TYR A 384 -65.61 -18.01 21.03
C TYR A 384 -66.35 -18.41 22.32
N MET A 385 -65.69 -18.52 23.47
CA MET A 385 -66.29 -18.84 24.74
C MET A 385 -67.41 -17.86 25.15
N ARG A 386 -67.28 -16.56 24.80
CA ARG A 386 -68.35 -15.59 25.02
C ARG A 386 -69.58 -15.89 24.15
N THR A 387 -69.40 -16.32 22.89
CA THR A 387 -70.54 -16.66 22.01
C THR A 387 -71.33 -17.88 22.46
N ILE A 388 -70.72 -18.79 23.18
CA ILE A 388 -71.36 -20.00 23.73
C ILE A 388 -71.83 -19.85 25.18
N GLY A 389 -71.83 -18.63 25.73
CA GLY A 389 -72.43 -18.29 27.00
C GLY A 389 -71.52 -18.22 28.19
N TYR A 390 -70.16 -18.34 28.00
CA TYR A 390 -69.20 -18.15 29.07
C TYR A 390 -68.81 -16.65 29.17
N THR A 391 -69.67 -15.87 29.77
CA THR A 391 -69.53 -14.42 29.97
C THR A 391 -68.73 -14.07 31.20
N ASP A 392 -68.44 -12.79 31.44
CA ASP A 392 -67.74 -12.29 32.60
C ASP A 392 -68.48 -12.50 33.94
N GLU A 393 -69.76 -12.94 33.91
CA GLU A 393 -70.56 -13.27 35.08
C GLU A 393 -70.41 -14.74 35.53
N THR A 394 -69.89 -15.63 34.70
CA THR A 394 -69.74 -17.06 35.01
C THR A 394 -68.57 -17.27 35.99
N LYS A 395 -68.86 -17.57 37.27
CA LYS A 395 -67.87 -17.73 38.32
C LYS A 395 -67.33 -19.16 38.38
N ILE A 396 -66.02 -19.30 38.42
CA ILE A 396 -65.30 -20.55 38.59
C ILE A 396 -64.37 -20.44 39.83
N VAL A 397 -64.27 -21.53 40.62
CA VAL A 397 -63.30 -21.61 41.70
C VAL A 397 -61.91 -21.81 41.17
N ILE A 398 -60.98 -20.97 41.57
CA ILE A 398 -59.57 -21.06 41.12
C ILE A 398 -58.95 -22.36 41.64
N PHE A 399 -58.13 -22.97 40.82
CA PHE A 399 -57.26 -24.06 41.17
C PHE A 399 -56.38 -23.69 42.38
N ARG A 400 -56.51 -24.39 43.47
CA ARG A 400 -55.55 -24.43 44.55
C ARG A 400 -54.36 -25.29 44.19
#